data_b899efb6a81e2a11e9ad07d5ef5329b4
#
_entry.id   b899efb6a81e2a11e9ad07d5ef5329b4
#
_cell.length_a   1.000
_cell.length_b   1.000
_cell.length_c   1.000
_cell.angle_alpha   90.00
_cell.angle_beta   90.00
_cell.angle_gamma   90.00
#
_symmetry.space_group_name_H-M   'P 1'
#
loop_
_entity.id
_entity.type
_entity.pdbx_description
1 polymer ?
#
loop_
_entity_poly.entity_id
_entity_poly.type
_entity_poly.pdbx_seq_one_letter_code
_entity_poly.pdbx_strand_id
1 'polypeptide(L)'
;GFTAAHVVPDSGIFQGQTALVQLNNAGTVLSSEVAQDIAYEVDGWGSKKYPNALLGVVALLRQTFIDANWYMAASEKTRQFAQSNLPLKKNRDLEIISRWIHGNYPFIFETNHELTILRSFNIADEFQLNRWIKGSGYEYRRVSEIAAVNPFIILPLNFPVIPDISDPYQALSYSTSELKHWAMAP
;
A
#
# COMPACT_ATOMS: atom_id res chain seq x y z
N GLY A 1 -25.90 5.21 -7.55
CA GLY A 1 -25.24 4.61 -6.41
C GLY A 1 -24.13 3.67 -6.82
N PHE A 2 -23.27 3.31 -5.91
CA PHE A 2 -22.21 2.34 -6.15
C PHE A 2 -22.79 0.93 -6.18
N THR A 3 -22.30 0.08 -7.10
CA THR A 3 -22.78 -1.31 -7.26
C THR A 3 -21.84 -2.31 -6.63
N ALA A 4 -20.57 -1.94 -6.44
CA ALA A 4 -19.55 -2.76 -5.80
C ALA A 4 -18.60 -1.90 -4.95
N ALA A 5 -17.95 -2.53 -3.97
CA ALA A 5 -16.93 -1.91 -3.14
C ALA A 5 -15.68 -2.81 -3.07
N HIS A 6 -14.52 -2.18 -3.08
CA HIS A 6 -13.26 -2.83 -2.77
C HIS A 6 -13.03 -2.67 -1.26
N VAL A 7 -13.02 -3.79 -0.56
CA VAL A 7 -12.85 -3.83 0.90
C VAL A 7 -11.39 -4.10 1.21
N VAL A 8 -10.81 -3.23 2.02
CA VAL A 8 -9.41 -3.26 2.43
C VAL A 8 -9.37 -3.39 3.96
N PRO A 9 -8.54 -4.25 4.53
CA PRO A 9 -8.27 -4.24 5.97
C PRO A 9 -7.64 -2.90 6.38
N ASP A 10 -7.79 -2.48 7.64
CA ASP A 10 -7.48 -1.13 8.11
C ASP A 10 -6.35 -1.04 9.13
N SER A 11 -5.58 -2.11 9.35
CA SER A 11 -4.57 -2.11 10.39
C SER A 11 -3.29 -2.87 10.02
N GLY A 12 -2.16 -2.33 10.47
CA GLY A 12 -0.84 -2.92 10.28
C GLY A 12 -0.13 -2.45 9.02
N ILE A 13 1.11 -2.94 8.84
CA ILE A 13 1.93 -2.61 7.68
C ILE A 13 1.56 -3.51 6.49
N PHE A 14 1.54 -4.82 6.66
CA PHE A 14 0.87 -5.73 5.75
C PHE A 14 -0.56 -5.91 6.27
N GLN A 15 -1.49 -5.16 5.71
CA GLN A 15 -2.88 -5.16 6.18
C GLN A 15 -3.60 -6.44 5.78
N GLY A 16 -3.19 -7.06 4.69
CA GLY A 16 -3.73 -8.34 4.25
C GLY A 16 -4.32 -8.31 2.85
N GLN A 17 -5.03 -9.38 2.53
CA GLN A 17 -5.69 -9.52 1.24
C GLN A 17 -6.96 -8.69 1.18
N THR A 18 -7.18 -8.04 0.05
CA THR A 18 -8.36 -7.21 -0.21
C THR A 18 -9.40 -8.00 -0.99
N ALA A 19 -10.66 -7.62 -0.85
CA ALA A 19 -11.78 -8.29 -1.48
C ALA A 19 -12.67 -7.32 -2.26
N LEU A 20 -13.28 -7.79 -3.33
CA LEU A 20 -14.32 -7.08 -4.08
C LEU A 20 -15.69 -7.63 -3.67
N VAL A 21 -16.56 -6.77 -3.20
CA VAL A 21 -17.89 -7.11 -2.72
C VAL A 21 -18.94 -6.37 -3.53
N GLN A 22 -20.00 -7.06 -3.91
CA GLN A 22 -21.16 -6.44 -4.53
C GLN A 22 -22.05 -5.81 -3.46
N LEU A 23 -22.44 -4.56 -3.66
CA LEU A 23 -23.31 -3.81 -2.76
C LEU A 23 -24.79 -4.10 -3.07
N ASN A 24 -25.18 -5.34 -2.89
CA ASN A 24 -26.58 -5.78 -2.95
C ASN A 24 -27.06 -6.23 -1.57
N ASN A 25 -28.34 -6.53 -1.42
CA ASN A 25 -28.91 -6.97 -0.16
C ASN A 25 -28.29 -8.27 0.40
N ALA A 26 -27.62 -9.06 -0.45
CA ALA A 26 -26.99 -10.33 -0.06
C ALA A 26 -25.49 -10.16 0.29
N GLY A 27 -24.85 -9.03 -0.02
CA GLY A 27 -23.43 -8.79 0.25
C GLY A 27 -22.52 -9.82 -0.43
N THR A 28 -22.76 -10.11 -1.71
CA THR A 28 -22.02 -11.17 -2.42
C THR A 28 -20.56 -10.81 -2.62
N VAL A 29 -19.64 -11.68 -2.19
CA VAL A 29 -18.21 -11.54 -2.47
C VAL A 29 -17.95 -11.95 -3.93
N LEU A 30 -17.48 -11.00 -4.74
CA LEU A 30 -17.14 -11.23 -6.14
C LEU A 30 -15.74 -11.82 -6.29
N SER A 31 -14.79 -11.37 -5.48
CA SER A 31 -13.43 -11.89 -5.39
C SER A 31 -12.90 -11.68 -3.99
N SER A 32 -12.30 -12.70 -3.40
CA SER A 32 -11.68 -12.64 -2.07
C SER A 32 -10.17 -12.35 -2.13
N GLU A 33 -9.59 -12.34 -3.32
CA GLU A 33 -8.16 -12.15 -3.54
C GLU A 33 -7.98 -11.15 -4.70
N VAL A 34 -7.99 -9.84 -4.39
CA VAL A 34 -7.85 -8.78 -5.41
C VAL A 34 -6.46 -8.19 -5.37
N ALA A 35 -5.99 -7.80 -4.20
CA ALA A 35 -4.67 -7.23 -3.98
C ALA A 35 -4.18 -7.54 -2.57
N GLN A 36 -2.88 -7.39 -2.33
CA GLN A 36 -2.28 -7.36 -1.00
C GLN A 36 -2.05 -5.91 -0.60
N ASP A 37 -2.63 -5.49 0.51
CA ASP A 37 -2.52 -4.10 0.95
C ASP A 37 -1.34 -3.88 1.88
N ILE A 38 -0.64 -2.75 1.70
CA ILE A 38 0.55 -2.33 2.44
C ILE A 38 0.40 -0.86 2.82
N ALA A 39 0.44 -0.57 4.11
CA ALA A 39 0.45 0.79 4.62
C ALA A 39 1.79 1.15 5.27
N TYR A 40 2.16 2.43 5.21
CA TYR A 40 3.34 2.97 5.90
C TYR A 40 2.97 3.46 7.30
N GLU A 41 2.18 2.66 8.00
CA GLU A 41 1.74 2.99 9.35
C GLU A 41 2.86 2.75 10.37
N VAL A 42 2.97 3.65 11.31
CA VAL A 42 3.80 3.51 12.51
C VAL A 42 2.90 3.70 13.72
N ASP A 43 3.08 2.88 14.74
CA ASP A 43 2.51 3.16 16.05
C ASP A 43 3.00 4.54 16.52
N GLY A 44 2.13 5.33 17.14
CA GLY A 44 2.40 6.72 17.49
C GLY A 44 3.70 6.90 18.29
N TRP A 45 4.17 8.15 18.35
CA TRP A 45 5.38 8.55 19.10
C TRP A 45 5.37 8.01 20.53
N GLY A 46 6.42 7.27 20.89
CA GLY A 46 6.54 6.63 22.21
C GLY A 46 6.05 5.18 22.26
N SER A 47 5.53 4.62 21.19
CA SER A 47 5.23 3.18 21.12
C SER A 47 6.49 2.35 21.32
N LYS A 48 6.37 1.29 22.14
CA LYS A 48 7.43 0.28 22.33
C LYS A 48 7.39 -0.82 21.27
N LYS A 49 6.37 -0.80 20.38
CA LYS A 49 6.24 -1.79 19.32
C LYS A 49 7.12 -1.41 18.12
N TYR A 50 7.72 -2.39 17.52
CA TYR A 50 8.45 -2.24 16.26
C TYR A 50 7.50 -2.54 15.07
N PRO A 51 7.59 -1.73 14.00
CA PRO A 51 8.41 -0.52 13.82
C PRO A 51 7.76 0.74 14.40
N ASN A 52 8.56 1.60 15.00
CA ASN A 52 8.15 2.89 15.56
C ASN A 52 8.57 4.10 14.72
N ALA A 53 9.13 3.87 13.55
CA ALA A 53 9.58 4.90 12.61
C ALA A 53 9.45 4.41 11.18
N LEU A 54 9.28 5.35 10.24
CA LEU A 54 9.16 5.05 8.80
C LEU A 54 10.33 4.22 8.25
N LEU A 55 11.56 4.48 8.74
CA LEU A 55 12.72 3.68 8.35
C LEU A 55 12.58 2.21 8.78
N GLY A 56 12.02 1.99 9.97
CA GLY A 56 11.72 0.65 10.45
C GLY A 56 10.64 -0.05 9.61
N VAL A 57 9.62 0.69 9.15
CA VAL A 57 8.60 0.15 8.22
C VAL A 57 9.26 -0.30 6.91
N VAL A 58 10.10 0.53 6.31
CA VAL A 58 10.82 0.20 5.08
C VAL A 58 11.73 -1.02 5.28
N ALA A 59 12.41 -1.12 6.41
CA ALA A 59 13.25 -2.26 6.73
C ALA A 59 12.42 -3.54 6.90
N LEU A 60 11.27 -3.46 7.57
CA LEU A 60 10.35 -4.59 7.74
C LEU A 60 9.80 -5.07 6.40
N LEU A 61 9.37 -4.16 5.52
CA LEU A 61 8.88 -4.50 4.19
C LEU A 61 9.95 -5.27 3.39
N ARG A 62 11.18 -4.75 3.34
CA ARG A 62 12.29 -5.43 2.65
C ARG A 62 12.59 -6.78 3.24
N GLN A 63 12.66 -6.88 4.56
CA GLN A 63 12.92 -8.15 5.25
C GLN A 63 11.84 -9.17 4.91
N THR A 64 10.56 -8.78 4.94
CA THR A 64 9.45 -9.67 4.63
C THR A 64 9.50 -10.17 3.19
N PHE A 65 9.82 -9.31 2.21
CA PHE A 65 9.94 -9.72 0.82
C PHE A 65 11.17 -10.63 0.58
N ILE A 66 12.30 -10.36 1.24
CA ILE A 66 13.48 -11.24 1.22
C ILE A 66 13.11 -12.61 1.80
N ASP A 67 12.47 -12.63 2.95
CA ASP A 67 12.05 -13.86 3.62
C ASP A 67 11.05 -14.65 2.79
N ALA A 68 10.10 -13.98 2.11
CA ALA A 68 9.13 -14.62 1.22
C ALA A 68 9.82 -15.27 0.01
N ASN A 69 10.77 -14.59 -0.62
CA ASN A 69 11.55 -15.13 -1.73
C ASN A 69 12.41 -16.32 -1.28
N TRP A 70 13.07 -16.20 -0.11
CA TRP A 70 13.82 -17.30 0.48
C TRP A 70 12.91 -18.50 0.78
N TYR A 71 11.73 -18.25 1.37
CA TYR A 71 10.76 -19.29 1.72
C TYR A 71 10.29 -20.07 0.49
N MET A 72 10.02 -19.38 -0.62
CA MET A 72 9.65 -20.00 -1.88
C MET A 72 10.75 -20.92 -2.38
N ALA A 73 11.99 -20.43 -2.44
CA ALA A 73 13.14 -21.23 -2.88
C ALA A 73 13.39 -22.44 -1.97
N ALA A 74 13.26 -22.26 -0.65
CA ALA A 74 13.41 -23.34 0.32
C ALA A 74 12.30 -24.39 0.20
N SER A 75 11.04 -23.95 -0.02
CA SER A 75 9.88 -24.83 -0.22
C SER A 75 10.04 -25.69 -1.46
N GLU A 76 10.51 -25.08 -2.55
CA GLU A 76 10.76 -25.79 -3.82
C GLU A 76 11.86 -26.86 -3.64
N LYS A 77 12.97 -26.51 -2.99
CA LYS A 77 14.06 -27.46 -2.69
C LYS A 77 13.57 -28.60 -1.78
N THR A 78 12.78 -28.29 -0.75
CA THR A 78 12.24 -29.32 0.16
C THR A 78 11.32 -30.28 -0.60
N ARG A 79 10.54 -29.79 -1.57
CA ARG A 79 9.69 -30.63 -2.40
C ARG A 79 10.48 -31.51 -3.35
N GLN A 80 11.57 -30.99 -3.93
CA GLN A 80 12.44 -31.75 -4.83
C GLN A 80 13.22 -32.84 -4.09
N PHE A 81 13.62 -32.56 -2.84
CA PHE A 81 14.40 -33.47 -2.01
C PHE A 81 13.59 -34.00 -0.83
N ALA A 82 12.42 -34.58 -1.11
CA ALA A 82 11.45 -35.07 -0.10
C ALA A 82 12.05 -36.10 0.90
N GLN A 83 13.21 -36.67 0.60
CA GLN A 83 13.95 -37.59 1.49
C GLN A 83 14.90 -36.87 2.46
N SER A 84 15.09 -35.55 2.34
CA SER A 84 15.90 -34.80 3.30
C SER A 84 15.12 -34.60 4.61
N ASN A 85 15.70 -35.04 5.72
CA ASN A 85 15.11 -35.01 7.06
C ASN A 85 15.02 -33.59 7.69
N LEU A 86 15.05 -32.53 6.89
CA LEU A 86 14.92 -31.16 7.34
C LEU A 86 13.58 -30.58 6.84
N PRO A 87 12.49 -30.77 7.62
CA PRO A 87 11.21 -30.19 7.23
C PRO A 87 11.26 -28.67 7.35
N LEU A 88 10.94 -27.97 6.27
CA LEU A 88 10.73 -26.53 6.33
C LEU A 88 9.55 -26.22 7.26
N LYS A 89 9.78 -25.37 8.27
CA LYS A 89 8.68 -24.92 9.13
C LYS A 89 7.65 -24.18 8.31
N LYS A 90 6.39 -24.65 8.35
CA LYS A 90 5.29 -24.00 7.62
C LYS A 90 5.05 -22.59 8.16
N ASN A 91 5.13 -21.61 7.27
CA ASN A 91 4.78 -20.21 7.52
C ASN A 91 3.78 -19.75 6.47
N ARG A 92 2.50 -19.64 6.89
CA ARG A 92 1.40 -19.32 5.99
C ARG A 92 1.51 -17.91 5.40
N ASP A 93 2.00 -16.96 6.18
CA ASP A 93 2.09 -15.56 5.75
C ASP A 93 3.15 -15.41 4.65
N LEU A 94 4.32 -16.01 4.85
CA LEU A 94 5.38 -16.04 3.82
C LEU A 94 4.95 -16.82 2.57
N GLU A 95 4.17 -17.90 2.74
CA GLU A 95 3.60 -18.67 1.62
C GLU A 95 2.65 -17.81 0.78
N ILE A 96 1.80 -17.02 1.42
CA ILE A 96 0.87 -16.11 0.73
C ILE A 96 1.67 -15.02 0.01
N ILE A 97 2.54 -14.31 0.71
CA ILE A 97 3.31 -13.20 0.12
C ILE A 97 4.16 -13.71 -1.05
N SER A 98 4.85 -14.85 -0.91
CA SER A 98 5.65 -15.43 -1.99
C SER A 98 4.79 -15.80 -3.21
N ARG A 99 3.60 -16.37 -3.00
CA ARG A 99 2.64 -16.65 -4.07
C ARG A 99 2.23 -15.36 -4.80
N TRP A 100 2.02 -14.27 -4.07
CA TRP A 100 1.63 -12.99 -4.66
C TRP A 100 2.75 -12.37 -5.49
N ILE A 101 3.98 -12.40 -5.00
CA ILE A 101 5.17 -11.92 -5.74
C ILE A 101 5.32 -12.69 -7.06
N HIS A 102 5.39 -14.03 -6.98
CA HIS A 102 5.68 -14.87 -8.15
C HIS A 102 4.49 -15.02 -9.10
N GLY A 103 3.26 -14.86 -8.61
CA GLY A 103 2.05 -14.83 -9.43
C GLY A 103 1.76 -13.48 -10.08
N ASN A 104 2.62 -12.49 -9.86
CA ASN A 104 2.46 -11.12 -10.34
C ASN A 104 1.11 -10.49 -9.93
N TYR A 105 0.61 -10.86 -8.76
CA TYR A 105 -0.59 -10.26 -8.19
C TYR A 105 -0.33 -8.83 -7.69
N PRO A 106 -1.32 -7.94 -7.70
CA PRO A 106 -1.10 -6.56 -7.32
C PRO A 106 -0.87 -6.38 -5.82
N PHE A 107 0.07 -5.48 -5.49
CA PHE A 107 0.26 -4.92 -4.16
C PHE A 107 -0.20 -3.47 -4.17
N ILE A 108 -1.15 -3.12 -3.31
CA ILE A 108 -1.58 -1.74 -3.09
C ILE A 108 -0.66 -1.13 -2.04
N PHE A 109 -0.04 -0.01 -2.36
CA PHE A 109 0.72 0.78 -1.40
C PHE A 109 -0.13 1.98 -1.00
N GLU A 110 -0.59 2.02 0.24
CA GLU A 110 -1.26 3.18 0.81
C GLU A 110 -0.24 4.28 1.09
N THR A 111 -0.45 5.44 0.47
CA THR A 111 0.48 6.55 0.60
C THR A 111 -0.23 7.78 1.14
N ASN A 112 0.42 8.50 2.03
CA ASN A 112 -0.08 9.73 2.65
C ASN A 112 0.70 10.98 2.22
N HIS A 113 1.71 10.81 1.37
CA HIS A 113 2.59 11.90 0.92
C HIS A 113 3.30 11.52 -0.38
N GLU A 114 3.61 12.50 -1.24
CA GLU A 114 4.25 12.25 -2.53
C GLU A 114 5.61 11.54 -2.44
N LEU A 115 6.36 11.77 -1.35
CA LEU A 115 7.64 11.06 -1.16
C LEU A 115 7.43 9.57 -0.77
N THR A 116 6.30 9.24 -0.17
CA THR A 116 5.96 7.84 0.13
C THR A 116 5.65 7.08 -1.16
N ILE A 117 5.02 7.74 -2.14
CA ILE A 117 4.80 7.16 -3.47
C ILE A 117 6.14 6.78 -4.12
N LEU A 118 7.11 7.70 -4.12
CA LEU A 118 8.43 7.42 -4.71
C LEU A 118 9.18 6.29 -3.98
N ARG A 119 9.03 6.20 -2.65
CA ARG A 119 9.57 5.08 -1.87
C ARG A 119 8.92 3.75 -2.23
N SER A 120 7.59 3.77 -2.44
CA SER A 120 6.85 2.57 -2.88
C SER A 120 7.35 2.09 -4.24
N PHE A 121 7.65 3.01 -5.17
CA PHE A 121 8.24 2.65 -6.45
C PHE A 121 9.58 1.95 -6.28
N ASN A 122 10.47 2.50 -5.46
CA ASN A 122 11.79 1.91 -5.22
C ASN A 122 11.68 0.50 -4.62
N ILE A 123 10.78 0.30 -3.66
CA ILE A 123 10.56 -1.04 -3.05
C ILE A 123 9.96 -1.99 -4.09
N ALA A 124 8.95 -1.54 -4.83
CA ALA A 124 8.30 -2.37 -5.83
C ALA A 124 9.27 -2.77 -6.96
N ASP A 125 10.14 -1.88 -7.41
CA ASP A 125 11.16 -2.16 -8.43
C ASP A 125 12.23 -3.12 -7.89
N GLU A 126 12.67 -2.97 -6.63
CA GLU A 126 13.64 -3.84 -5.96
C GLU A 126 13.18 -5.31 -5.94
N PHE A 127 11.88 -5.55 -5.75
CA PHE A 127 11.29 -6.89 -5.64
C PHE A 127 10.44 -7.29 -6.85
N GLN A 128 10.41 -6.48 -7.90
CA GLN A 128 9.64 -6.70 -9.13
C GLN A 128 8.13 -6.90 -8.88
N LEU A 129 7.57 -6.11 -7.95
CA LEU A 129 6.17 -6.20 -7.57
C LEU A 129 5.26 -5.53 -8.59
N ASN A 130 4.12 -6.14 -8.86
CA ASN A 130 3.00 -5.48 -9.53
C ASN A 130 2.38 -4.47 -8.55
N ARG A 131 2.66 -3.18 -8.74
CA ARG A 131 2.31 -2.12 -7.81
C ARG A 131 1.09 -1.33 -8.22
N TRP A 132 0.22 -1.11 -7.28
CA TRP A 132 -0.85 -0.13 -7.34
C TRP A 132 -0.62 0.88 -6.22
N ILE A 133 -0.92 2.14 -6.47
CA ILE A 133 -0.72 3.20 -5.49
C ILE A 133 -2.08 3.74 -5.08
N LYS A 134 -2.38 3.71 -3.79
CA LYS A 134 -3.48 4.49 -3.23
C LYS A 134 -2.94 5.89 -2.95
N GLY A 135 -3.38 6.83 -3.75
CA GLY A 135 -2.91 8.21 -3.74
C GLY A 135 -3.28 8.97 -2.47
N SER A 136 -2.64 10.10 -2.29
CA SER A 136 -2.77 10.97 -1.11
C SER A 136 -3.41 12.32 -1.41
N GLY A 137 -3.58 12.67 -2.71
CA GLY A 137 -3.96 14.01 -3.15
C GLY A 137 -2.79 14.99 -3.25
N TYR A 138 -1.55 14.54 -2.98
CA TYR A 138 -0.33 15.36 -3.13
C TYR A 138 0.51 14.99 -4.35
N GLU A 139 0.00 14.15 -5.25
CA GLU A 139 0.68 13.67 -6.46
C GLU A 139 1.13 14.80 -7.37
N TYR A 140 0.38 15.91 -7.39
CA TYR A 140 0.69 17.09 -8.20
C TYR A 140 2.07 17.70 -7.91
N ARG A 141 2.66 17.44 -6.71
CA ARG A 141 3.98 17.94 -6.34
C ARG A 141 5.12 17.23 -7.08
N ARG A 142 4.87 16.01 -7.56
CA ARG A 142 5.85 15.13 -8.21
C ARG A 142 5.27 14.45 -9.45
N VAL A 143 4.43 15.16 -10.20
CA VAL A 143 3.72 14.59 -11.37
C VAL A 143 4.69 14.01 -12.39
N SER A 144 5.80 14.69 -12.68
CA SER A 144 6.77 14.22 -13.68
C SER A 144 7.44 12.92 -13.29
N GLU A 145 7.84 12.78 -12.02
CA GLU A 145 8.46 11.55 -11.52
C GLU A 145 7.45 10.39 -11.46
N ILE A 146 6.20 10.69 -11.03
CA ILE A 146 5.15 9.69 -10.95
C ILE A 146 4.71 9.25 -12.35
N ALA A 147 4.49 10.17 -13.26
CA ALA A 147 4.09 9.88 -14.63
C ALA A 147 5.16 9.09 -15.41
N ALA A 148 6.45 9.32 -15.14
CA ALA A 148 7.54 8.58 -15.77
C ALA A 148 7.48 7.06 -15.49
N VAL A 149 6.92 6.67 -14.34
CA VAL A 149 6.77 5.28 -13.94
C VAL A 149 5.45 4.66 -14.45
N ASN A 150 4.49 5.50 -14.85
CA ASN A 150 3.16 5.12 -15.34
C ASN A 150 2.45 4.08 -14.41
N PRO A 151 2.29 4.36 -13.11
CA PRO A 151 1.70 3.44 -12.16
C PRO A 151 0.17 3.40 -12.31
N PHE A 152 -0.44 2.30 -11.84
CA PHE A 152 -1.87 2.30 -11.55
C PHE A 152 -2.12 3.08 -10.25
N ILE A 153 -2.95 4.12 -10.30
CA ILE A 153 -3.23 5.00 -9.15
C ILE A 153 -4.72 4.95 -8.82
N ILE A 154 -5.02 4.73 -7.56
CA ILE A 154 -6.35 4.89 -6.96
C ILE A 154 -6.37 6.28 -6.35
N LEU A 155 -7.09 7.21 -6.97
CA LEU A 155 -7.16 8.60 -6.49
C LEU A 155 -8.15 8.72 -5.33
N PRO A 156 -7.79 9.46 -4.28
CA PRO A 156 -8.73 9.78 -3.21
C PRO A 156 -9.79 10.76 -3.73
N LEU A 157 -11.03 10.57 -3.30
CA LEU A 157 -12.13 11.52 -3.57
C LEU A 157 -12.36 12.50 -2.41
N ASN A 158 -11.40 12.57 -1.50
CA ASN A 158 -11.45 13.49 -0.36
C ASN A 158 -10.90 14.85 -0.78
N PHE A 159 -11.79 15.68 -1.29
CA PHE A 159 -11.41 17.05 -1.64
C PHE A 159 -11.14 17.87 -0.37
N PRO A 160 -10.15 18.78 -0.40
CA PRO A 160 -9.91 19.69 0.70
C PRO A 160 -11.15 20.55 0.97
N VAL A 161 -11.38 20.88 2.23
CA VAL A 161 -12.49 21.74 2.62
C VAL A 161 -12.28 23.13 2.01
N ILE A 162 -13.30 23.67 1.38
CA ILE A 162 -13.24 25.01 0.76
C ILE A 162 -12.91 26.04 1.84
N PRO A 163 -11.92 26.97 1.64
CA PRO A 163 -11.60 28.02 2.60
C PRO A 163 -12.75 28.94 2.82
N ASP A 164 -12.92 29.36 4.05
CA ASP A 164 -13.80 30.45 4.35
C ASP A 164 -13.13 31.78 3.92
N ILE A 165 -13.62 32.32 2.82
CA ILE A 165 -13.19 33.62 2.28
C ILE A 165 -14.16 34.74 2.65
N SER A 166 -15.16 34.49 3.47
CA SER A 166 -16.14 35.50 3.91
C SER A 166 -15.50 36.57 4.78
N ASP A 167 -14.46 36.23 5.52
CA ASP A 167 -13.64 37.17 6.30
C ASP A 167 -12.29 37.42 5.59
N PRO A 168 -12.01 38.68 5.15
CA PRO A 168 -10.74 39.03 4.52
C PRO A 168 -9.52 38.72 5.38
N TYR A 169 -9.64 38.77 6.70
CA TYR A 169 -8.52 38.46 7.61
C TYR A 169 -8.22 36.97 7.66
N GLN A 170 -9.24 36.11 7.59
CA GLN A 170 -9.06 34.68 7.48
C GLN A 170 -8.48 34.29 6.10
N ALA A 171 -8.93 34.94 5.03
CA ALA A 171 -8.39 34.72 3.70
C ALA A 171 -6.88 34.98 3.61
N LEU A 172 -6.37 35.96 4.34
CA LEU A 172 -4.93 36.28 4.43
C LEU A 172 -4.12 35.27 5.27
N SER A 173 -4.77 34.43 6.05
CA SER A 173 -4.11 33.44 6.90
C SER A 173 -3.67 32.19 6.14
N TYR A 174 -4.24 31.94 4.97
CA TYR A 174 -3.89 30.76 4.17
C TYR A 174 -2.52 30.91 3.51
N SER A 175 -1.71 29.88 3.68
CA SER A 175 -0.41 29.82 3.01
C SER A 175 -0.54 29.52 1.51
N THR A 176 0.44 29.94 0.73
CA THR A 176 0.50 29.61 -0.71
C THR A 176 0.47 28.11 -0.97
N SER A 177 1.01 27.29 -0.04
CA SER A 177 1.01 25.84 -0.17
C SER A 177 -0.38 25.24 0.03
N GLU A 178 -1.18 25.79 0.95
CA GLU A 178 -2.57 25.39 1.14
C GLU A 178 -3.44 25.74 -0.05
N LEU A 179 -3.29 26.95 -0.57
CA LEU A 179 -3.99 27.38 -1.78
C LEU A 179 -3.63 26.53 -3.00
N LYS A 180 -2.35 26.16 -3.16
CA LYS A 180 -1.93 25.24 -4.20
C LYS A 180 -2.52 23.84 -4.02
N HIS A 181 -2.52 23.32 -2.79
CA HIS A 181 -3.12 22.02 -2.51
C HIS A 181 -4.59 22.01 -2.93
N TRP A 182 -5.32 23.04 -2.61
CA TRP A 182 -6.71 23.22 -2.97
C TRP A 182 -6.99 23.27 -4.47
N ALA A 183 -6.14 24.01 -5.20
CA ALA A 183 -6.29 24.17 -6.63
C ALA A 183 -5.84 22.94 -7.43
N MET A 184 -5.00 22.07 -6.87
CA MET A 184 -4.32 20.99 -7.58
C MET A 184 -4.70 19.59 -7.07
N ALA A 185 -5.35 19.48 -5.92
CA ALA A 185 -5.86 18.20 -5.43
C ALA A 185 -6.96 17.69 -6.36
N PRO A 186 -7.04 16.37 -6.60
CA PRO A 186 -8.03 15.76 -7.48
C PRO A 186 -9.47 15.97 -7.00
#